data_0230b08c43563aa79f0f78747fb5214d
#
_entry.id   0230b08c43563aa79f0f78747fb5214d
#
_cell.length_a   1.000
_cell.length_b   1.000
_cell.length_c   1.000
_cell.angle_alpha   90.00
_cell.angle_beta   90.00
_cell.angle_gamma   90.00
#
_symmetry.space_group_name_H-M   'P 1'
#
loop_
_entity.id
_entity.type
_entity.pdbx_description
1 polymer ?
#
loop_
_entity_poly.entity_id
_entity_poly.type
_entity_poly.pdbx_seq_one_letter_code
_entity_poly.pdbx_strand_id
1 'polypeptide(L)'
;MRTIVFANPKGGVGKSTLYDEVAWTLEQRGARVTTYQLDNQSSAYHGTNEVEDADYALVDTPARPDADTVAAINSADLVVVPVGPSPRDLAPTAHFVSQVTAPMGIVLNEHSPSRRASQDLEQFAHEREWNILGKVPTAVAFKNTPEPPAGVVTHSSSSPAAHAIRYLTDQIVEAAK
;
A
#
# COMPACT_ATOMS: atom_id res chain seq x y z
N MET A 1 17.66 7.50 -3.00
CA MET A 1 16.26 7.51 -2.50
C MET A 1 15.37 6.82 -3.52
N ARG A 2 14.50 5.91 -3.09
CA ARG A 2 13.50 5.24 -3.94
C ARG A 2 12.11 5.76 -3.62
N THR A 3 11.35 6.12 -4.63
CA THR A 3 9.99 6.68 -4.48
C THR A 3 8.94 5.60 -4.68
N ILE A 4 8.14 5.36 -3.65
CA ILE A 4 7.07 4.36 -3.61
C ILE A 4 5.74 5.08 -3.40
N VAL A 5 4.82 4.93 -4.33
CA VAL A 5 3.52 5.63 -4.32
C VAL A 5 2.38 4.65 -4.07
N PHE A 6 1.57 4.89 -3.06
CA PHE A 6 0.36 4.12 -2.78
C PHE A 6 -0.82 4.78 -3.49
N ALA A 7 -1.37 4.12 -4.52
CA ALA A 7 -2.41 4.70 -5.37
C ALA A 7 -3.51 3.70 -5.73
N ASN A 8 -4.74 4.16 -5.70
CA ASN A 8 -5.93 3.50 -6.27
C ASN A 8 -7.06 4.55 -6.34
N PRO A 9 -7.82 4.65 -7.44
CA PRO A 9 -8.92 5.61 -7.56
C PRO A 9 -10.09 5.34 -6.61
N LYS A 10 -10.09 4.18 -5.95
CA LYS A 10 -11.12 3.81 -4.98
C LYS A 10 -10.74 4.21 -3.56
N GLY A 11 -11.68 4.85 -2.87
CA GLY A 11 -11.56 5.13 -1.44
C GLY A 11 -11.80 3.88 -0.58
N GLY A 12 -11.12 3.80 0.58
CA GLY A 12 -11.32 2.73 1.55
C GLY A 12 -10.66 1.39 1.22
N VAL A 13 -9.81 1.30 0.20
CA VAL A 13 -9.09 0.07 -0.16
C VAL A 13 -7.83 -0.19 0.68
N GLY A 14 -7.52 0.71 1.62
CA GLY A 14 -6.40 0.58 2.55
C GLY A 14 -5.09 1.23 2.12
N LYS A 15 -5.09 2.23 1.21
CA LYS A 15 -3.89 2.98 0.81
C LYS A 15 -3.13 3.52 2.02
N SER A 16 -3.76 4.40 2.78
CA SER A 16 -3.17 5.06 3.95
C SER A 16 -2.74 4.07 5.04
N THR A 17 -3.52 3.00 5.27
CA THR A 17 -3.15 1.96 6.22
C THR A 17 -1.88 1.23 5.80
N LEU A 18 -1.78 0.81 4.54
CA LEU A 18 -0.59 0.11 4.05
C LEU A 18 0.62 1.04 3.94
N TYR A 19 0.41 2.30 3.59
CA TYR A 19 1.44 3.34 3.62
C TYR A 19 2.05 3.48 5.03
N ASP A 20 1.23 3.63 6.07
CA ASP A 20 1.69 3.70 7.46
C ASP A 20 2.44 2.43 7.89
N GLU A 21 1.86 1.26 7.61
CA GLU A 21 2.45 -0.02 8.01
C GLU A 21 3.81 -0.29 7.35
N VAL A 22 3.97 0.11 6.08
CA VAL A 22 5.25 0.00 5.37
C VAL A 22 6.23 1.03 5.91
N ALA A 23 5.80 2.28 6.19
CA ALA A 23 6.65 3.31 6.77
C ALA A 23 7.23 2.85 8.12
N TRP A 24 6.38 2.47 9.07
CA TRP A 24 6.80 1.95 10.38
C TRP A 24 7.73 0.74 10.26
N THR A 25 7.45 -0.17 9.31
CA THR A 25 8.28 -1.36 9.11
C THR A 25 9.68 -1.01 8.61
N LEU A 26 9.79 -0.07 7.67
CA LEU A 26 11.08 0.42 7.17
C LEU A 26 11.86 1.17 8.24
N GLU A 27 11.20 2.06 8.99
CA GLU A 27 11.80 2.80 10.12
C GLU A 27 12.29 1.85 11.22
N GLN A 28 11.50 0.83 11.58
CA GLN A 28 11.91 -0.20 12.54
C GLN A 28 13.17 -0.97 12.10
N ARG A 29 13.38 -1.09 10.79
CA ARG A 29 14.58 -1.71 10.19
C ARG A 29 15.77 -0.75 10.11
N GLY A 30 15.62 0.50 10.56
CA GLY A 30 16.65 1.53 10.55
C GLY A 30 16.78 2.29 9.23
N ALA A 31 15.82 2.13 8.29
CA ALA A 31 15.80 2.94 7.08
C ALA A 31 15.34 4.37 7.38
N ARG A 32 15.90 5.33 6.65
CA ARG A 32 15.46 6.74 6.67
C ARG A 32 14.34 6.91 5.66
N VAL A 33 13.16 7.29 6.15
CA VAL A 33 11.93 7.36 5.34
C VAL A 33 11.41 8.78 5.31
N THR A 34 11.36 9.38 4.12
CA THR A 34 10.57 10.59 3.86
C THR A 34 9.14 10.17 3.55
N THR A 35 8.17 10.89 4.09
CA THR A 35 6.75 10.62 3.91
C THR A 35 6.02 11.83 3.33
N TYR A 36 5.16 11.60 2.33
CA TYR A 36 4.31 12.62 1.72
C TYR A 36 2.85 12.17 1.77
N GLN A 37 2.03 12.92 2.48
CA GLN A 37 0.59 12.71 2.53
C GLN A 37 -0.10 13.71 1.61
N LEU A 38 -0.52 13.27 0.42
CA LEU A 38 -1.20 14.11 -0.57
C LEU A 38 -2.72 14.05 -0.45
N ASP A 39 -3.26 13.12 0.33
CA ASP A 39 -4.69 13.00 0.60
C ASP A 39 -5.07 13.80 1.86
N ASN A 40 -5.64 14.97 1.69
CA ASN A 40 -6.11 15.82 2.80
C ASN A 40 -7.26 15.18 3.62
N GLN A 41 -7.86 14.10 3.15
CA GLN A 41 -8.90 13.32 3.85
C GLN A 41 -8.35 11.99 4.40
N SER A 42 -7.05 11.78 4.30
CA SER A 42 -6.41 10.56 4.79
C SER A 42 -6.50 10.44 6.31
N SER A 43 -6.63 9.21 6.77
CA SER A 43 -6.49 8.83 8.19
C SER A 43 -5.10 8.31 8.51
N ALA A 44 -4.11 8.53 7.64
CA ALA A 44 -2.73 8.13 7.88
C ALA A 44 -2.15 8.81 9.12
N TYR A 45 -1.35 8.07 9.86
CA TYR A 45 -0.58 8.60 11.00
C TYR A 45 0.68 9.33 10.58
N HIS A 46 1.32 8.88 9.48
CA HIS A 46 2.43 9.59 8.88
C HIS A 46 1.91 10.74 8.02
N GLY A 47 2.07 11.97 8.52
CA GLY A 47 1.91 13.17 7.72
C GLY A 47 3.09 13.37 6.76
N THR A 48 3.15 14.53 6.10
CA THR A 48 4.33 14.92 5.33
C THR A 48 5.49 15.23 6.27
N ASN A 49 6.60 14.49 6.10
CA ASN A 49 7.83 14.65 6.88
C ASN A 49 9.04 14.34 5.99
N GLU A 50 9.86 15.36 5.73
CA GLU A 50 11.06 15.23 4.90
C GLU A 50 12.28 14.88 5.77
N VAL A 51 12.98 13.85 5.37
CA VAL A 51 14.20 13.35 6.03
C VAL A 51 15.38 13.51 5.09
N GLU A 52 16.43 14.18 5.54
CA GLU A 52 17.68 14.36 4.77
C GLU A 52 18.33 13.00 4.48
N ASP A 53 18.83 12.83 3.25
CA ASP A 53 19.41 11.57 2.78
C ASP A 53 18.52 10.34 2.97
N ALA A 54 17.22 10.48 2.75
CA ALA A 54 16.28 9.37 2.88
C ALA A 54 16.61 8.20 1.92
N ASP A 55 16.43 6.99 2.42
CA ASP A 55 16.56 5.77 1.62
C ASP A 55 15.31 5.58 0.75
N TYR A 56 14.15 5.91 1.32
CA TYR A 56 12.83 5.80 0.68
C TYR A 56 12.01 7.08 0.82
N ALA A 57 11.24 7.40 -0.22
CA ALA A 57 10.14 8.35 -0.16
C ALA A 57 8.83 7.59 -0.35
N LEU A 58 7.94 7.63 0.62
CA LEU A 58 6.61 7.03 0.55
C LEU A 58 5.57 8.13 0.31
N VAL A 59 4.62 7.87 -0.58
CA VAL A 59 3.58 8.84 -0.96
C VAL A 59 2.20 8.21 -0.82
N ASP A 60 1.33 8.77 0.03
CA ASP A 60 -0.09 8.43 0.12
C ASP A 60 -0.90 9.37 -0.78
N THR A 61 -1.68 8.83 -1.73
CA THR A 61 -2.41 9.62 -2.71
C THR A 61 -3.92 9.61 -2.47
N PRO A 62 -4.63 10.71 -2.86
CA PRO A 62 -6.08 10.74 -2.83
C PRO A 62 -6.70 9.75 -3.83
N ALA A 63 -7.96 9.35 -3.57
CA ALA A 63 -8.72 8.52 -4.50
C ALA A 63 -9.03 9.21 -5.84
N ARG A 64 -9.00 10.55 -5.86
CA ARG A 64 -9.18 11.36 -7.06
C ARG A 64 -7.94 12.25 -7.24
N PRO A 65 -6.89 11.72 -7.86
CA PRO A 65 -5.65 12.46 -8.05
C PRO A 65 -5.86 13.61 -9.05
N ASP A 66 -5.25 14.74 -8.76
CA ASP A 66 -5.08 15.84 -9.72
C ASP A 66 -3.92 15.55 -10.70
N ALA A 67 -3.66 16.46 -11.62
CA ALA A 67 -2.63 16.29 -12.62
C ALA A 67 -1.22 16.12 -12.03
N ASP A 68 -0.92 16.83 -10.95
CA ASP A 68 0.39 16.77 -10.28
C ASP A 68 0.57 15.42 -9.55
N THR A 69 -0.49 14.94 -8.90
CA THR A 69 -0.50 13.60 -8.28
C THR A 69 -0.35 12.49 -9.34
N VAL A 70 -1.01 12.63 -10.50
CA VAL A 70 -0.85 11.67 -11.62
C VAL A 70 0.58 11.68 -12.15
N ALA A 71 1.22 12.85 -12.26
CA ALA A 71 2.61 12.96 -12.64
C ALA A 71 3.54 12.27 -11.60
N ALA A 72 3.29 12.48 -10.31
CA ALA A 72 4.02 11.80 -9.24
C ALA A 72 3.86 10.27 -9.29
N ILE A 73 2.65 9.76 -9.54
CA ILE A 73 2.39 8.33 -9.73
C ILE A 73 3.23 7.77 -10.88
N ASN A 74 3.25 8.44 -12.03
CA ASN A 74 3.95 7.96 -13.22
C ASN A 74 5.47 8.14 -13.18
N SER A 75 6.00 8.92 -12.24
CA SER A 75 7.44 9.10 -12.01
C SER A 75 7.99 8.24 -10.88
N ALA A 76 7.16 7.44 -10.21
CA ALA A 76 7.57 6.58 -9.10
C ALA A 76 8.49 5.44 -9.54
N ASP A 77 9.39 5.01 -8.65
CA ASP A 77 10.16 3.77 -8.82
C ASP A 77 9.24 2.55 -8.69
N LEU A 78 8.18 2.65 -7.86
CA LEU A 78 7.14 1.64 -7.72
C LEU A 78 5.80 2.26 -7.32
N VAL A 79 4.74 1.86 -8.00
CA VAL A 79 3.35 2.14 -7.60
C VAL A 79 2.77 0.90 -6.92
N VAL A 80 2.39 1.02 -5.67
CA VAL A 80 1.69 -0.01 -4.90
C VAL A 80 0.19 0.24 -5.00
N VAL A 81 -0.55 -0.74 -5.52
CA VAL A 81 -1.99 -0.63 -5.76
C VAL A 81 -2.75 -1.59 -4.86
N PRO A 82 -3.25 -1.13 -3.69
CA PRO A 82 -4.12 -1.95 -2.84
C PRO A 82 -5.48 -2.18 -3.50
N VAL A 83 -5.96 -3.41 -3.47
CA VAL A 83 -7.27 -3.81 -4.02
C VAL A 83 -8.01 -4.66 -3.00
N GLY A 84 -9.23 -4.24 -2.64
CA GLY A 84 -10.10 -5.00 -1.76
C GLY A 84 -10.95 -6.03 -2.53
N PRO A 85 -11.57 -7.00 -1.82
CA PRO A 85 -12.33 -8.09 -2.43
C PRO A 85 -13.75 -7.69 -2.88
N SER A 86 -13.98 -6.40 -3.14
CA SER A 86 -15.28 -5.91 -3.60
C SER A 86 -15.36 -5.97 -5.14
N PRO A 87 -16.31 -6.71 -5.73
CA PRO A 87 -16.47 -6.76 -7.19
C PRO A 87 -16.67 -5.38 -7.84
N ARG A 88 -17.26 -4.43 -7.10
CA ARG A 88 -17.51 -3.05 -7.58
C ARG A 88 -16.22 -2.25 -7.77
N ASP A 89 -15.12 -2.70 -7.17
CA ASP A 89 -13.84 -1.99 -7.17
C ASP A 89 -12.92 -2.50 -8.30
N LEU A 90 -13.22 -3.66 -8.89
CA LEU A 90 -12.35 -4.33 -9.85
C LEU A 90 -12.24 -3.56 -11.18
N ALA A 91 -13.37 -3.12 -11.77
CA ALA A 91 -13.36 -2.43 -13.04
C ALA A 91 -12.65 -1.04 -12.97
N PRO A 92 -12.93 -0.17 -11.98
CA PRO A 92 -12.19 1.07 -11.80
C PRO A 92 -10.70 0.85 -11.56
N THR A 93 -10.33 -0.16 -10.76
CA THR A 93 -8.92 -0.50 -10.50
C THR A 93 -8.24 -1.01 -11.76
N ALA A 94 -8.88 -1.89 -12.55
CA ALA A 94 -8.33 -2.39 -13.80
C ALA A 94 -8.10 -1.26 -14.82
N HIS A 95 -9.03 -0.32 -14.89
CA HIS A 95 -8.87 0.86 -15.73
C HIS A 95 -7.68 1.72 -15.26
N PHE A 96 -7.55 1.97 -13.97
CA PHE A 96 -6.41 2.70 -13.41
C PHE A 96 -5.08 2.00 -13.72
N VAL A 97 -4.98 0.69 -13.44
CA VAL A 97 -3.79 -0.13 -13.72
C VAL A 97 -3.37 -0.03 -15.18
N SER A 98 -4.34 0.00 -16.13
CA SER A 98 -4.02 0.14 -17.57
C SER A 98 -3.47 1.52 -17.98
N GLN A 99 -3.57 2.53 -17.11
CA GLN A 99 -3.11 3.89 -17.35
C GLN A 99 -1.79 4.23 -16.67
N VAL A 100 -1.39 3.45 -15.64
CA VAL A 100 -0.12 3.64 -14.93
C VAL A 100 1.02 3.17 -15.81
N THR A 101 2.02 4.04 -16.02
CA THR A 101 3.19 3.75 -16.83
C THR A 101 4.44 3.40 -16.03
N ALA A 102 4.46 3.74 -14.74
CA ALA A 102 5.52 3.37 -13.81
C ALA A 102 5.48 1.87 -13.47
N PRO A 103 6.60 1.28 -13.01
CA PRO A 103 6.58 -0.05 -12.40
C PRO A 103 5.52 -0.14 -11.31
N MET A 104 4.73 -1.22 -11.30
CA MET A 104 3.67 -1.35 -10.31
C MET A 104 3.52 -2.76 -9.77
N GLY A 105 2.90 -2.84 -8.58
CA GLY A 105 2.50 -4.11 -8.00
C GLY A 105 1.20 -4.01 -7.21
N ILE A 106 0.43 -5.07 -7.26
CA ILE A 106 -0.90 -5.18 -6.66
C ILE A 106 -0.80 -5.79 -5.26
N VAL A 107 -1.53 -5.22 -4.31
CA VAL A 107 -1.69 -5.80 -2.98
C VAL A 107 -3.14 -6.25 -2.83
N LEU A 108 -3.36 -7.55 -2.66
CA LEU A 108 -4.69 -8.09 -2.35
C LEU A 108 -4.97 -7.82 -0.86
N ASN A 109 -5.65 -6.70 -0.60
CA ASN A 109 -5.96 -6.25 0.74
C ASN A 109 -7.29 -6.82 1.25
N GLU A 110 -7.46 -6.89 2.58
CA GLU A 110 -8.61 -7.52 3.24
C GLU A 110 -8.86 -8.96 2.77
N HIS A 111 -7.79 -9.64 2.38
CA HIS A 111 -7.84 -10.98 1.82
C HIS A 111 -8.19 -12.02 2.88
N SER A 112 -9.12 -12.91 2.55
CA SER A 112 -9.47 -14.09 3.34
C SER A 112 -9.60 -15.30 2.42
N PRO A 113 -8.73 -16.32 2.56
CA PRO A 113 -8.73 -17.48 1.66
C PRO A 113 -10.06 -18.25 1.60
N SER A 114 -10.86 -18.18 2.68
CA SER A 114 -12.17 -18.84 2.76
C SER A 114 -13.32 -18.04 2.14
N ARG A 115 -13.10 -16.76 1.80
CA ARG A 115 -14.14 -15.91 1.22
C ARG A 115 -14.13 -16.00 -0.29
N ARG A 116 -15.27 -16.30 -0.90
CA ARG A 116 -15.45 -16.36 -2.35
C ARG A 116 -14.95 -15.09 -3.04
N ALA A 117 -15.32 -13.91 -2.52
CA ALA A 117 -14.90 -12.64 -3.10
C ALA A 117 -13.38 -12.44 -3.12
N SER A 118 -12.64 -12.98 -2.14
CA SER A 118 -11.16 -12.94 -2.16
C SER A 118 -10.57 -13.90 -3.19
N GLN A 119 -11.19 -15.06 -3.38
CA GLN A 119 -10.80 -16.03 -4.42
C GLN A 119 -11.07 -15.47 -5.82
N ASP A 120 -12.23 -14.84 -6.02
CA ASP A 120 -12.59 -14.21 -7.29
C ASP A 120 -11.65 -13.03 -7.62
N LEU A 121 -11.25 -12.22 -6.62
CA LEU A 121 -10.24 -11.17 -6.80
C LEU A 121 -8.87 -11.75 -7.20
N GLU A 122 -8.44 -12.81 -6.53
CA GLU A 122 -7.17 -13.48 -6.82
C GLU A 122 -7.17 -14.05 -8.24
N GLN A 123 -8.25 -14.74 -8.64
CA GLN A 123 -8.42 -15.23 -10.00
C GLN A 123 -8.40 -14.07 -11.02
N PHE A 124 -9.13 -13.00 -10.76
CA PHE A 124 -9.16 -11.81 -11.61
C PHE A 124 -7.79 -11.19 -11.81
N ALA A 125 -6.97 -11.12 -10.75
CA ALA A 125 -5.60 -10.60 -10.82
C ALA A 125 -4.69 -11.53 -11.64
N HIS A 126 -4.81 -12.84 -11.47
CA HIS A 126 -4.05 -13.84 -12.25
C HIS A 126 -4.43 -13.83 -13.74
N GLU A 127 -5.72 -13.74 -14.08
CA GLU A 127 -6.17 -13.67 -15.48
C GLU A 127 -5.67 -12.42 -16.21
N ARG A 128 -5.29 -11.37 -15.47
CA ARG A 128 -4.69 -10.13 -16.00
C ARG A 128 -3.18 -10.07 -15.88
N GLU A 129 -2.58 -11.15 -15.42
CA GLU A 129 -1.12 -11.23 -15.21
C GLU A 129 -0.59 -10.08 -14.33
N TRP A 130 -1.41 -9.64 -13.36
CA TRP A 130 -0.99 -8.60 -12.43
C TRP A 130 0.14 -9.09 -11.52
N ASN A 131 1.18 -8.26 -11.36
CA ASN A 131 2.25 -8.52 -10.40
C ASN A 131 1.71 -8.38 -8.97
N ILE A 132 1.47 -9.51 -8.27
CA ILE A 132 0.95 -9.52 -6.90
C ILE A 132 2.13 -9.47 -5.93
N LEU A 133 2.29 -8.33 -5.24
CA LEU A 133 3.33 -8.13 -4.20
C LEU A 133 3.00 -8.87 -2.91
N GLY A 134 1.71 -9.03 -2.59
CA GLY A 134 1.31 -9.71 -1.36
C GLY A 134 -0.18 -9.75 -1.12
N LYS A 135 -0.56 -10.53 -0.11
CA LYS A 135 -1.93 -10.68 0.40
C LYS A 135 -1.95 -10.24 1.85
N VAL A 136 -2.74 -9.23 2.16
CA VAL A 136 -2.86 -8.69 3.51
C VAL A 136 -4.23 -9.06 4.09
N PRO A 137 -4.28 -9.78 5.22
CA PRO A 137 -5.54 -10.23 5.78
C PRO A 137 -6.36 -9.09 6.39
N THR A 138 -7.67 -9.26 6.47
CA THR A 138 -8.51 -8.43 7.35
C THR A 138 -8.06 -8.68 8.79
N ALA A 139 -7.63 -7.64 9.48
CA ALA A 139 -7.22 -7.77 10.88
C ALA A 139 -7.66 -6.58 11.73
N VAL A 140 -8.15 -6.90 12.93
CA VAL A 140 -8.51 -5.89 13.95
C VAL A 140 -7.25 -5.12 14.41
N ALA A 141 -6.08 -5.76 14.32
CA ALA A 141 -4.80 -5.15 14.66
C ALA A 141 -4.52 -3.83 13.91
N PHE A 142 -4.96 -3.72 12.64
CA PHE A 142 -4.83 -2.48 11.87
C PHE A 142 -5.73 -1.34 12.36
N LYS A 143 -6.76 -1.66 13.17
CA LYS A 143 -7.70 -0.68 13.74
C LYS A 143 -7.36 -0.29 15.16
N ASN A 144 -6.50 -1.04 15.83
CA ASN A 144 -6.12 -0.88 17.22
C ASN A 144 -4.68 -0.36 17.32
N THR A 145 -4.42 0.78 16.69
CA THR A 145 -3.12 1.44 16.81
C THR A 145 -2.89 1.88 18.26
N PRO A 146 -1.73 1.54 18.86
CA PRO A 146 -1.41 1.91 20.24
C PRO A 146 -1.15 3.42 20.40
N GLU A 147 -1.01 3.86 21.64
CA GLU A 147 -0.53 5.20 21.98
C GLU A 147 0.85 5.07 22.65
N PRO A 148 1.96 5.57 22.07
CA PRO A 148 2.05 6.25 20.77
C PRO A 148 1.78 5.32 19.55
N PRO A 149 1.39 5.89 18.40
CA PRO A 149 1.12 5.12 17.19
C PRO A 149 2.30 4.25 16.75
N ALA A 150 2.01 3.00 16.37
CA ALA A 150 3.01 2.06 15.87
C ALA A 150 2.37 1.00 14.97
N GLY A 151 3.12 0.49 14.00
CA GLY A 151 2.66 -0.56 13.09
C GLY A 151 2.44 -1.93 13.76
N VAL A 152 1.65 -2.77 13.11
CA VAL A 152 1.35 -4.14 13.60
C VAL A 152 2.61 -4.99 13.79
N VAL A 153 3.66 -4.69 13.05
CA VAL A 153 4.97 -5.36 13.17
C VAL A 153 5.57 -5.16 14.56
N THR A 154 5.26 -4.03 15.21
CA THR A 154 5.71 -3.71 16.56
C THR A 154 4.73 -4.22 17.63
N HIS A 155 3.46 -3.79 17.57
CA HIS A 155 2.52 -4.04 18.68
C HIS A 155 1.81 -5.40 18.61
N SER A 156 1.87 -6.09 17.46
CA SER A 156 1.24 -7.41 17.23
C SER A 156 2.19 -8.33 16.47
N SER A 157 3.47 -8.35 16.83
CA SER A 157 4.60 -8.87 16.06
C SER A 157 4.49 -10.34 15.61
N SER A 158 3.74 -11.18 16.32
CA SER A 158 3.51 -12.59 15.97
C SER A 158 2.20 -12.83 15.21
N SER A 159 1.42 -11.77 14.93
CA SER A 159 0.13 -11.90 14.24
C SER A 159 0.30 -12.23 12.75
N PRO A 160 -0.70 -12.88 12.12
CA PRO A 160 -0.72 -13.05 10.66
C PRO A 160 -0.62 -11.72 9.90
N ALA A 161 -1.19 -10.64 10.45
CA ALA A 161 -1.09 -9.30 9.88
C ALA A 161 0.36 -8.81 9.85
N ALA A 162 1.09 -8.94 10.97
CA ALA A 162 2.50 -8.55 11.03
C ALA A 162 3.39 -9.36 10.08
N HIS A 163 3.13 -10.65 9.94
CA HIS A 163 3.85 -11.48 8.97
C HIS A 163 3.56 -11.03 7.54
N ALA A 164 2.30 -10.74 7.21
CA ALA A 164 1.92 -10.26 5.89
C ALA A 164 2.55 -8.89 5.56
N ILE A 165 2.61 -7.96 6.52
CA ILE A 165 3.23 -6.65 6.33
C ILE A 165 4.75 -6.77 6.16
N ARG A 166 5.45 -7.61 6.94
CA ARG A 166 6.89 -7.84 6.74
C ARG A 166 7.17 -8.37 5.34
N TYR A 167 6.43 -9.42 4.92
CA TYR A 167 6.55 -9.98 3.59
C TYR A 167 6.28 -8.94 2.50
N LEU A 168 5.17 -8.20 2.63
CA LEU A 168 4.81 -7.14 1.68
C LEU A 168 5.91 -6.07 1.57
N THR A 169 6.46 -5.63 2.71
CA THR A 169 7.55 -4.65 2.72
C THR A 169 8.79 -5.18 2.00
N ASP A 170 9.13 -6.47 2.17
CA ASP A 170 10.24 -7.10 1.46
C ASP A 170 10.00 -7.11 -0.06
N GLN A 171 8.79 -7.45 -0.50
CA GLN A 171 8.43 -7.43 -1.93
C GLN A 171 8.43 -6.02 -2.52
N ILE A 172 7.95 -5.02 -1.76
CA ILE A 172 7.99 -3.61 -2.18
C ILE A 172 9.43 -3.14 -2.36
N VAL A 173 10.30 -3.41 -1.38
CA VAL A 173 11.72 -3.04 -1.45
C VAL A 173 12.43 -3.71 -2.62
N GLU A 174 12.13 -4.96 -2.91
CA GLU A 174 12.72 -5.69 -4.03
C GLU A 174 12.21 -5.13 -5.37
N ALA A 175 10.91 -4.89 -5.51
CA ALA A 175 10.30 -4.38 -6.73
C ALA A 175 10.68 -2.92 -7.06
N ALA A 176 11.09 -2.15 -6.04
CA ALA A 176 11.53 -0.75 -6.21
C ALA A 176 13.03 -0.60 -6.56
N LYS A 177 13.78 -1.69 -6.73
CA LYS A 177 15.21 -1.66 -7.12
C LYS A 177 15.39 -1.27 -8.58
#